data_01d009273438b20578ed1ef64d49dd6f
#
_entry.id   01d009273438b20578ed1ef64d49dd6f
#
_cell.length_a   1.000
_cell.length_b   1.000
_cell.length_c   1.000
_cell.angle_alpha   90.00
_cell.angle_beta   90.00
_cell.angle_gamma   90.00
#
_symmetry.space_group_name_H-M   'P 1'
#
loop_
_entity.id
_entity.type
_entity.pdbx_description
1 polymer ?
#
loop_
_entity_poly.entity_id
_entity_poly.type
_entity_poly.pdbx_seq_one_letter_code
_entity_poly.pdbx_strand_id
1 'polypeptide(L)'
;MTNISTTQSAQSRQVPDLRQEVVDLLRQLIICDTSNPPGRETSAAAIIEAYIAGSGLECERVAKDDERANLVVRLRGRGTGPSMAFLSHLDVAGVHRDEWTVDPFAALVRDGHIWGRGTVDMKCQVAASTVALTQLAREGFEPAGDLMLILTADEEDGDRGVGAPHLVEALPDLNPD
;
A
#
# COMPACT_ATOMS: atom_id res chain seq x y z
N MET A 1 42.41 -37.89 -17.50
CA MET A 1 42.27 -37.14 -16.24
C MET A 1 41.91 -35.74 -16.60
N THR A 2 40.65 -35.44 -16.59
CA THR A 2 40.14 -34.09 -17.00
C THR A 2 39.28 -33.57 -15.87
N ASN A 3 39.82 -32.61 -15.14
CA ASN A 3 39.16 -31.93 -14.05
C ASN A 3 38.28 -30.84 -14.65
N ILE A 4 36.95 -31.00 -14.58
CA ILE A 4 35.99 -29.93 -14.92
C ILE A 4 35.62 -29.23 -13.62
N SER A 5 36.27 -28.09 -13.39
CA SER A 5 35.94 -27.19 -12.30
C SER A 5 34.74 -26.34 -12.76
N THR A 6 33.54 -26.68 -12.30
CA THR A 6 32.30 -25.87 -12.53
C THR A 6 32.28 -24.78 -11.49
N THR A 7 32.74 -23.61 -11.83
CA THR A 7 32.58 -22.39 -11.03
C THR A 7 31.14 -21.91 -11.24
N GLN A 8 30.24 -22.24 -10.32
CA GLN A 8 28.94 -21.55 -10.22
C GLN A 8 29.22 -20.12 -9.77
N SER A 9 29.01 -19.18 -10.69
CA SER A 9 29.00 -17.76 -10.37
C SER A 9 27.79 -17.50 -9.43
N ALA A 10 28.08 -17.17 -8.18
CA ALA A 10 27.08 -16.62 -7.27
C ALA A 10 26.56 -15.31 -7.89
N GLN A 11 25.35 -15.33 -8.45
CA GLN A 11 24.64 -14.12 -8.80
C GLN A 11 24.46 -13.34 -7.50
N SER A 12 25.16 -12.22 -7.38
CA SER A 12 24.92 -11.27 -6.29
C SER A 12 23.44 -10.85 -6.35
N ARG A 13 22.64 -11.24 -5.35
CA ARG A 13 21.30 -10.69 -5.18
C ARG A 13 21.47 -9.18 -5.06
N GLN A 14 21.03 -8.47 -6.06
CA GLN A 14 20.98 -7.01 -6.02
C GLN A 14 20.05 -6.63 -4.88
N VAL A 15 20.55 -5.93 -3.87
CA VAL A 15 19.73 -5.41 -2.77
C VAL A 15 18.74 -4.43 -3.37
N PRO A 16 17.43 -4.62 -3.15
CA PRO A 16 16.43 -3.70 -3.67
C PRO A 16 16.69 -2.27 -3.15
N ASP A 17 16.59 -1.28 -4.02
CA ASP A 17 16.58 0.11 -3.57
C ASP A 17 15.17 0.45 -3.08
N LEU A 18 14.91 0.16 -1.79
CA LEU A 18 13.62 0.37 -1.15
C LEU A 18 13.16 1.83 -1.24
N ARG A 19 14.11 2.78 -1.25
CA ARG A 19 13.77 4.18 -1.42
C ARG A 19 13.16 4.43 -2.79
N GLN A 20 13.74 3.86 -3.83
CA GLN A 20 13.22 3.99 -5.19
C GLN A 20 11.87 3.27 -5.32
N GLU A 21 11.71 2.08 -4.73
CA GLU A 21 10.43 1.36 -4.73
C GLU A 21 9.31 2.19 -4.08
N VAL A 22 9.59 2.83 -2.92
CA VAL A 22 8.61 3.73 -2.25
C VAL A 22 8.25 4.91 -3.15
N VAL A 23 9.23 5.56 -3.77
CA VAL A 23 9.01 6.70 -4.68
C VAL A 23 8.15 6.28 -5.88
N ASP A 24 8.45 5.13 -6.48
CA ASP A 24 7.74 4.65 -7.67
C ASP A 24 6.29 4.25 -7.34
N LEU A 25 6.07 3.56 -6.22
CA LEU A 25 4.73 3.20 -5.75
C LEU A 25 3.93 4.46 -5.37
N LEU A 26 4.54 5.39 -4.62
CA LEU A 26 3.89 6.65 -4.25
C LEU A 26 3.44 7.44 -5.49
N ARG A 27 4.30 7.53 -6.51
CA ARG A 27 3.96 8.22 -7.75
C ARG A 27 2.78 7.58 -8.47
N GLN A 28 2.72 6.25 -8.54
CA GLN A 28 1.56 5.54 -9.11
C GLN A 28 0.28 5.85 -8.33
N LEU A 29 0.35 5.84 -7.01
CA LEU A 29 -0.79 6.17 -6.15
C LEU A 29 -1.24 7.62 -6.30
N ILE A 30 -0.33 8.58 -6.48
CA ILE A 30 -0.68 10.00 -6.70
C ILE A 30 -1.34 10.20 -8.07
N ILE A 31 -0.83 9.56 -9.12
CA ILE A 31 -1.42 9.63 -10.48
C ILE A 31 -2.84 9.06 -10.49
N CYS A 32 -3.12 8.08 -9.64
CA CYS A 32 -4.46 7.55 -9.42
C CYS A 32 -5.29 8.57 -8.63
N ASP A 33 -6.18 9.30 -9.33
CA ASP A 33 -7.08 10.28 -8.70
C ASP A 33 -8.19 9.57 -7.92
N THR A 34 -8.05 9.57 -6.62
CA THR A 34 -9.04 9.05 -5.65
C THR A 34 -9.68 10.17 -4.84
N SER A 35 -9.87 11.34 -5.45
CA SER A 35 -10.55 12.48 -4.79
C SER A 35 -11.91 12.06 -4.26
N ASN A 36 -12.17 12.34 -3.01
CA ASN A 36 -13.42 12.04 -2.33
C ASN A 36 -14.12 13.35 -1.93
N PRO A 37 -15.38 13.59 -2.38
CA PRO A 37 -16.15 12.77 -3.31
C PRO A 37 -15.66 12.83 -4.76
N PRO A 38 -15.96 11.85 -5.66
CA PRO A 38 -16.79 10.66 -5.42
C PRO A 38 -16.04 9.49 -4.77
N GLY A 39 -14.71 9.50 -4.72
CA GLY A 39 -13.83 8.39 -4.36
C GLY A 39 -13.73 7.34 -5.48
N ARG A 40 -12.56 6.70 -5.59
CA ARG A 40 -12.25 5.61 -6.54
C ARG A 40 -11.16 4.71 -6.00
N GLU A 41 -11.28 4.36 -4.75
CA GLU A 41 -10.22 3.68 -3.98
C GLU A 41 -9.92 2.29 -4.53
N THR A 42 -10.88 1.65 -5.22
CA THR A 42 -10.65 0.38 -5.93
C THR A 42 -9.48 0.45 -6.91
N SER A 43 -9.29 1.59 -7.58
CA SER A 43 -8.15 1.79 -8.48
C SER A 43 -6.82 1.85 -7.73
N ALA A 44 -6.78 2.51 -6.57
CA ALA A 44 -5.59 2.56 -5.71
C ALA A 44 -5.32 1.18 -5.09
N ALA A 45 -6.36 0.47 -4.64
CA ALA A 45 -6.25 -0.90 -4.13
C ALA A 45 -5.63 -1.83 -5.18
N ALA A 46 -6.05 -1.74 -6.45
CA ALA A 46 -5.49 -2.54 -7.54
C ALA A 46 -3.99 -2.29 -7.77
N ILE A 47 -3.50 -1.06 -7.59
CA ILE A 47 -2.07 -0.73 -7.66
C ILE A 47 -1.31 -1.45 -6.55
N ILE A 48 -1.84 -1.44 -5.32
CA ILE A 48 -1.23 -2.12 -4.17
C ILE A 48 -1.19 -3.64 -4.40
N GLU A 49 -2.31 -4.23 -4.82
CA GLU A 49 -2.40 -5.68 -5.13
C GLU A 49 -1.39 -6.10 -6.18
N ALA A 50 -1.24 -5.31 -7.24
CA ALA A 50 -0.24 -5.56 -8.28
C ALA A 50 1.19 -5.50 -7.74
N TYR A 51 1.49 -4.55 -6.84
CA TYR A 51 2.80 -4.40 -6.23
C TYR A 51 3.17 -5.57 -5.32
N ILE A 52 2.22 -6.04 -4.49
CA ILE A 52 2.45 -7.14 -3.53
C ILE A 52 2.36 -8.53 -4.18
N ALA A 53 1.95 -8.63 -5.44
CA ALA A 53 1.76 -9.91 -6.12
C ALA A 53 3.03 -10.79 -6.06
N GLY A 54 2.85 -12.05 -5.67
CA GLY A 54 3.95 -13.01 -5.56
C GLY A 54 4.88 -12.83 -4.35
N SER A 55 4.60 -11.91 -3.44
CA SER A 55 5.39 -11.69 -2.22
C SER A 55 5.10 -12.70 -1.11
N GLY A 56 3.99 -13.44 -1.19
CA GLY A 56 3.52 -14.32 -0.12
C GLY A 56 2.61 -13.64 0.90
N LEU A 57 2.31 -12.35 0.73
CA LEU A 57 1.31 -11.65 1.54
C LEU A 57 -0.10 -12.12 1.18
N GLU A 58 -0.94 -12.26 2.20
CA GLU A 58 -2.39 -12.43 2.00
C GLU A 58 -3.01 -11.05 1.73
N CYS A 59 -3.99 -11.02 0.84
CA CYS A 59 -4.66 -9.78 0.46
C CYS A 59 -6.15 -10.02 0.30
N GLU A 60 -6.96 -9.20 0.98
CA GLU A 60 -8.42 -9.26 0.93
C GLU A 60 -8.98 -7.90 0.58
N ARG A 61 -9.77 -7.84 -0.49
CA ARG A 61 -10.51 -6.64 -0.91
C ARG A 61 -11.91 -6.70 -0.37
N VAL A 62 -12.33 -5.65 0.36
CA VAL A 62 -13.66 -5.51 0.95
C VAL A 62 -14.33 -4.26 0.41
N ALA A 63 -15.37 -4.43 -0.39
CA ALA A 63 -16.07 -3.33 -1.06
C ALA A 63 -17.58 -3.44 -0.89
N LYS A 64 -18.21 -2.35 -0.49
CA LYS A 64 -19.67 -2.19 -0.51
C LYS A 64 -20.15 -1.64 -1.86
N ASP A 65 -19.26 -0.99 -2.56
CA ASP A 65 -19.44 -0.35 -3.87
C ASP A 65 -18.23 -0.69 -4.73
N ASP A 66 -18.42 -1.03 -6.00
CA ASP A 66 -17.38 -1.50 -6.91
C ASP A 66 -16.21 -0.52 -7.07
N GLU A 67 -16.45 0.78 -6.88
CA GLU A 67 -15.44 1.84 -6.99
C GLU A 67 -14.75 2.15 -5.65
N ARG A 68 -15.29 1.69 -4.51
CA ARG A 68 -14.95 2.12 -3.17
C ARG A 68 -14.43 0.97 -2.29
N ALA A 69 -13.29 0.39 -2.67
CA ALA A 69 -12.73 -0.76 -1.95
C ALA A 69 -11.82 -0.36 -0.79
N ASN A 70 -11.97 -1.08 0.31
CA ASN A 70 -10.96 -1.21 1.35
C ASN A 70 -10.06 -2.40 1.02
N LEU A 71 -8.83 -2.39 1.53
CA LEU A 71 -7.87 -3.47 1.32
C LEU A 71 -7.23 -3.86 2.65
N VAL A 72 -7.21 -5.16 2.95
CA VAL A 72 -6.48 -5.72 4.08
C VAL A 72 -5.34 -6.57 3.55
N VAL A 73 -4.11 -6.19 3.87
CA VAL A 73 -2.90 -6.92 3.50
C VAL A 73 -2.27 -7.48 4.76
N ARG A 74 -1.90 -8.78 4.77
CA ARG A 74 -1.44 -9.47 5.97
C ARG A 74 -0.19 -10.31 5.72
N LEU A 75 0.79 -10.13 6.59
CA LEU A 75 1.89 -11.05 6.79
C LEU A 75 1.59 -11.89 8.03
N ARG A 76 1.34 -13.21 7.83
CA ARG A 76 1.03 -14.11 8.92
C ARG A 76 2.19 -14.26 9.88
N GLY A 77 1.87 -14.20 11.17
CA GLY A 77 2.78 -14.48 12.26
C GLY A 77 2.69 -15.90 12.77
N ARG A 78 3.55 -16.20 13.74
CA ARG A 78 3.60 -17.52 14.41
C ARG A 78 2.51 -17.73 15.46
N GLY A 79 1.69 -16.71 15.75
CA GLY A 79 0.68 -16.77 16.81
C GLY A 79 1.26 -16.83 18.23
N THR A 80 2.47 -16.32 18.43
CA THR A 80 3.18 -16.36 19.71
C THR A 80 3.28 -15.00 20.40
N GLY A 81 2.68 -13.98 19.83
CA GLY A 81 2.64 -12.61 20.35
C GLY A 81 1.52 -11.80 19.74
N PRO A 82 1.37 -10.55 20.16
CA PRO A 82 0.30 -9.69 19.67
C PRO A 82 0.44 -9.37 18.19
N SER A 83 -0.69 -9.19 17.52
CA SER A 83 -0.76 -8.69 16.14
C SER A 83 -0.70 -7.17 16.12
N MET A 84 -0.23 -6.62 15.00
CA MET A 84 -0.12 -5.17 14.80
C MET A 84 -0.78 -4.78 13.48
N ALA A 85 -1.55 -3.71 13.49
CA ALA A 85 -2.13 -3.13 12.28
C ALA A 85 -1.66 -1.68 12.08
N PHE A 86 -1.33 -1.36 10.83
CA PHE A 86 -1.14 0.00 10.34
C PHE A 86 -2.39 0.40 9.58
N LEU A 87 -3.12 1.39 10.10
CA LEU A 87 -4.32 1.93 9.48
C LEU A 87 -3.95 3.14 8.63
N SER A 88 -4.40 3.16 7.39
CA SER A 88 -4.23 4.27 6.44
C SER A 88 -5.44 4.33 5.52
N HIS A 89 -5.62 5.46 4.81
CA HIS A 89 -6.69 5.59 3.82
C HIS A 89 -6.15 5.75 2.39
N LEU A 90 -7.00 5.40 1.42
CA LEU A 90 -6.66 5.38 -0.01
C LEU A 90 -7.20 6.59 -0.76
N ASP A 91 -8.25 7.24 -0.23
CA ASP A 91 -8.81 8.45 -0.81
C ASP A 91 -7.95 9.67 -0.50
N VAL A 92 -8.28 10.77 -1.12
CA VAL A 92 -7.67 12.08 -0.89
C VAL A 92 -8.74 13.16 -0.95
N ALA A 93 -8.56 14.25 -0.20
CA ALA A 93 -9.45 15.40 -0.28
C ALA A 93 -9.50 15.98 -1.69
N GLY A 94 -10.65 16.52 -2.06
CA GLY A 94 -10.88 17.18 -3.34
C GLY A 94 -9.87 18.29 -3.62
N VAL A 95 -9.75 18.68 -4.89
CA VAL A 95 -8.81 19.72 -5.33
C VAL A 95 -9.53 20.83 -6.09
N HIS A 96 -9.16 22.07 -5.82
CA HIS A 96 -9.45 23.24 -6.66
C HIS A 96 -8.24 23.47 -7.55
N ARG A 97 -8.28 23.01 -8.82
CA ARG A 97 -7.12 22.98 -9.71
C ARG A 97 -6.48 24.35 -9.97
N ASP A 98 -7.26 25.41 -9.91
CA ASP A 98 -6.83 26.82 -10.06
C ASP A 98 -5.96 27.33 -8.89
N GLU A 99 -6.03 26.66 -7.73
CA GLU A 99 -5.19 26.97 -6.57
C GLU A 99 -3.83 26.25 -6.60
N TRP A 100 -3.61 25.34 -7.59
CA TRP A 100 -2.39 24.56 -7.69
C TRP A 100 -1.42 25.14 -8.72
N THR A 101 -0.16 25.25 -8.34
CA THR A 101 0.93 25.69 -9.23
C THR A 101 1.46 24.59 -10.16
N VAL A 102 1.10 23.32 -9.88
CA VAL A 102 1.40 22.12 -10.67
C VAL A 102 0.15 21.26 -10.74
N ASP A 103 0.04 20.36 -11.72
CA ASP A 103 -1.08 19.40 -11.71
C ASP A 103 -1.01 18.53 -10.43
N PRO A 104 -2.06 18.52 -9.59
CA PRO A 104 -2.07 17.80 -8.33
C PRO A 104 -1.94 16.26 -8.48
N PHE A 105 -2.18 15.72 -9.68
CA PHE A 105 -2.08 14.28 -9.93
C PHE A 105 -0.94 13.91 -10.89
N ALA A 106 -0.03 14.85 -11.20
CA ALA A 106 1.14 14.56 -12.04
C ALA A 106 2.26 13.82 -11.33
N ALA A 107 2.25 13.73 -10.00
CA ALA A 107 3.33 13.16 -9.19
C ALA A 107 4.71 13.71 -9.59
N LEU A 108 4.79 15.03 -9.77
CA LEU A 108 5.99 15.72 -10.24
C LEU A 108 7.12 15.57 -9.22
N VAL A 109 8.26 15.05 -9.67
CA VAL A 109 9.50 15.03 -8.86
C VAL A 109 10.34 16.24 -9.25
N ARG A 110 10.56 17.14 -8.31
CA ARG A 110 11.36 18.37 -8.52
C ARG A 110 12.05 18.78 -7.22
N ASP A 111 13.31 19.14 -7.29
CA ASP A 111 14.12 19.64 -6.17
C ASP A 111 14.13 18.70 -4.94
N GLY A 112 14.16 17.39 -5.19
CA GLY A 112 14.16 16.36 -4.13
C GLY A 112 12.80 16.14 -3.45
N HIS A 113 11.72 16.72 -3.99
CA HIS A 113 10.36 16.58 -3.48
C HIS A 113 9.43 15.96 -4.51
N ILE A 114 8.40 15.26 -4.05
CA ILE A 114 7.27 14.80 -4.85
C ILE A 114 6.11 15.76 -4.60
N TRP A 115 5.60 16.36 -5.68
CA TRP A 115 4.50 17.31 -5.64
C TRP A 115 3.21 16.62 -6.09
N GLY A 116 2.15 16.74 -5.31
CA GLY A 116 0.83 16.23 -5.67
C GLY A 116 -0.13 16.13 -4.49
N ARG A 117 -1.42 15.92 -4.77
CA ARG A 117 -2.44 15.66 -3.77
C ARG A 117 -2.21 14.24 -3.20
N GLY A 118 -2.29 14.11 -1.86
CA GLY A 118 -2.06 12.85 -1.18
C GLY A 118 -0.58 12.51 -0.91
N THR A 119 0.38 13.39 -1.30
CA THR A 119 1.81 13.16 -1.02
C THR A 119 2.14 13.15 0.47
N VAL A 120 1.37 13.84 1.30
CA VAL A 120 1.52 13.89 2.76
C VAL A 120 0.37 13.15 3.43
N ASP A 121 -0.84 13.43 3.00
CA ASP A 121 -2.06 12.84 3.54
C ASP A 121 -2.77 12.01 2.46
N MET A 122 -2.67 10.66 2.54
CA MET A 122 -1.59 9.97 3.25
C MET A 122 -0.97 8.86 2.40
N LYS A 123 -0.98 9.03 1.04
CA LYS A 123 -0.46 8.02 0.10
C LYS A 123 1.04 7.73 0.31
N CYS A 124 1.82 8.68 0.89
CA CYS A 124 3.21 8.43 1.26
C CYS A 124 3.31 7.32 2.32
N GLN A 125 2.43 7.33 3.31
CA GLN A 125 2.40 6.30 4.34
C GLN A 125 1.92 4.96 3.78
N VAL A 126 0.90 4.99 2.92
CA VAL A 126 0.44 3.79 2.19
C VAL A 126 1.59 3.16 1.41
N ALA A 127 2.32 3.94 0.61
CA ALA A 127 3.45 3.44 -0.17
C ALA A 127 4.57 2.89 0.72
N ALA A 128 4.98 3.64 1.74
CA ALA A 128 6.09 3.26 2.62
C ALA A 128 5.78 1.97 3.41
N SER A 129 4.59 1.87 4.01
CA SER A 129 4.19 0.68 4.77
C SER A 129 4.00 -0.55 3.87
N THR A 130 3.45 -0.37 2.65
CA THR A 130 3.30 -1.45 1.67
C THR A 130 4.67 -1.99 1.25
N VAL A 131 5.62 -1.12 0.91
CA VAL A 131 6.98 -1.55 0.54
C VAL A 131 7.67 -2.24 1.70
N ALA A 132 7.57 -1.70 2.92
CA ALA A 132 8.18 -2.30 4.11
C ALA A 132 7.62 -3.70 4.40
N LEU A 133 6.29 -3.87 4.42
CA LEU A 133 5.67 -5.17 4.67
C LEU A 133 6.01 -6.18 3.57
N THR A 134 6.02 -5.73 2.31
CA THR A 134 6.40 -6.58 1.17
C THR A 134 7.85 -7.04 1.27
N GLN A 135 8.76 -6.16 1.68
CA GLN A 135 10.16 -6.52 1.86
C GLN A 135 10.35 -7.53 2.99
N LEU A 136 9.67 -7.36 4.13
CA LEU A 136 9.69 -8.35 5.21
C LEU A 136 9.23 -9.73 4.72
N ALA A 137 8.16 -9.78 3.93
CA ALA A 137 7.68 -11.04 3.35
C ALA A 137 8.70 -11.66 2.38
N ARG A 138 9.31 -10.85 1.50
CA ARG A 138 10.36 -11.29 0.55
C ARG A 138 11.60 -11.84 1.26
N GLU A 139 11.92 -11.33 2.43
CA GLU A 139 13.03 -11.79 3.27
C GLU A 139 12.68 -13.04 4.09
N GLY A 140 11.42 -13.48 4.07
CA GLY A 140 10.95 -14.63 4.85
C GLY A 140 10.87 -14.31 6.35
N PHE A 141 10.61 -13.03 6.71
CA PHE A 141 10.44 -12.65 8.10
C PHE A 141 9.14 -13.25 8.67
N GLU A 142 9.25 -13.89 9.82
CA GLU A 142 8.13 -14.51 10.54
C GLU A 142 7.87 -13.73 11.85
N PRO A 143 6.91 -12.79 11.88
CA PRO A 143 6.57 -12.04 13.08
C PRO A 143 5.95 -12.93 14.18
N ALA A 144 5.95 -12.45 15.42
CA ALA A 144 5.33 -13.19 16.54
C ALA A 144 3.80 -13.25 16.41
N GLY A 145 3.16 -12.14 16.13
CA GLY A 145 1.75 -12.02 15.74
C GLY A 145 1.65 -11.54 14.30
N ASP A 146 0.46 -11.40 13.76
CA ASP A 146 0.26 -10.92 12.40
C ASP A 146 0.68 -9.44 12.26
N LEU A 147 1.27 -9.09 11.10
CA LEU A 147 1.42 -7.69 10.70
C LEU A 147 0.42 -7.39 9.59
N MET A 148 -0.36 -6.33 9.76
CA MET A 148 -1.44 -5.99 8.84
C MET A 148 -1.33 -4.54 8.35
N LEU A 149 -1.68 -4.32 7.08
CA LEU A 149 -2.05 -3.01 6.57
C LEU A 149 -3.55 -3.01 6.36
N ILE A 150 -4.23 -2.04 6.96
CA ILE A 150 -5.66 -1.81 6.79
C ILE A 150 -5.79 -0.49 6.05
N LEU A 151 -6.13 -0.58 4.76
CA LEU A 151 -6.20 0.55 3.85
C LEU A 151 -7.67 0.83 3.55
N THR A 152 -8.20 1.89 4.13
CA THR A 152 -9.63 2.21 4.07
C THR A 152 -9.98 3.15 2.93
N ALA A 153 -11.21 3.09 2.49
CA ALA A 153 -11.87 4.08 1.68
C ALA A 153 -12.56 5.12 2.58
N ASP A 154 -12.99 6.25 1.99
CA ASP A 154 -13.98 7.18 2.54
C ASP A 154 -13.56 7.85 3.88
N GLU A 155 -12.27 8.11 4.07
CA GLU A 155 -11.81 8.81 5.27
C GLU A 155 -12.05 10.32 5.18
N GLU A 156 -11.79 10.91 4.00
CA GLU A 156 -11.80 12.37 3.78
C GLU A 156 -13.21 12.99 3.74
N ASP A 157 -14.24 12.19 3.48
CA ASP A 157 -15.66 12.64 3.44
C ASP A 157 -16.47 11.93 4.53
N GLY A 158 -16.30 10.62 4.67
CA GLY A 158 -16.94 9.81 5.73
C GLY A 158 -18.45 9.60 5.59
N ASP A 159 -19.09 10.26 4.63
CA ASP A 159 -20.54 10.34 4.54
C ASP A 159 -21.22 9.05 4.04
N ARG A 160 -20.47 8.19 3.32
CA ARG A 160 -21.07 7.02 2.65
C ARG A 160 -20.98 5.75 3.48
N GLY A 161 -20.15 5.73 4.52
CA GLY A 161 -19.98 4.57 5.38
C GLY A 161 -19.50 3.33 4.63
N VAL A 162 -18.65 3.52 3.60
CA VAL A 162 -18.07 2.45 2.79
C VAL A 162 -16.65 2.08 3.23
N GLY A 163 -16.04 2.93 4.08
CA GLY A 163 -14.70 2.78 4.62
C GLY A 163 -14.63 1.92 5.87
N ALA A 164 -13.98 2.41 6.93
CA ALA A 164 -13.75 1.69 8.16
C ALA A 164 -15.03 1.09 8.80
N PRO A 165 -16.20 1.78 8.85
CA PRO A 165 -17.44 1.19 9.37
C PRO A 165 -17.84 -0.08 8.62
N HIS A 166 -17.80 -0.05 7.27
CA HIS A 166 -18.12 -1.23 6.47
C HIS A 166 -17.10 -2.36 6.66
N LEU A 167 -15.83 -2.02 6.78
CA LEU A 167 -14.77 -3.01 6.99
C LEU A 167 -14.97 -3.79 8.30
N VAL A 168 -15.31 -3.09 9.39
CA VAL A 168 -15.59 -3.73 10.71
C VAL A 168 -16.84 -4.62 10.65
N GLU A 169 -17.88 -4.21 9.91
CA GLU A 169 -19.07 -5.03 9.70
C GLU A 169 -18.78 -6.29 8.87
N ALA A 170 -17.99 -6.16 7.82
CA ALA A 170 -17.69 -7.24 6.89
C ALA A 170 -16.67 -8.25 7.47
N LEU A 171 -15.73 -7.77 8.26
CA LEU A 171 -14.65 -8.57 8.87
C LEU A 171 -14.64 -8.39 10.40
N PRO A 172 -15.63 -8.94 11.12
CA PRO A 172 -15.73 -8.76 12.58
C PRO A 172 -14.55 -9.36 13.36
N ASP A 173 -13.84 -10.32 12.76
CA ASP A 173 -12.65 -10.94 13.35
C ASP A 173 -11.34 -10.21 12.95
N LEU A 174 -11.43 -9.10 12.25
CA LEU A 174 -10.28 -8.24 11.94
C LEU A 174 -9.91 -7.43 13.19
N ASN A 175 -9.33 -8.10 14.16
CA ASN A 175 -8.96 -7.48 15.43
C ASN A 175 -7.47 -7.69 15.67
N PRO A 176 -6.63 -6.63 15.53
CA PRO A 176 -5.30 -6.66 16.09
C PRO A 176 -5.42 -6.67 17.62
N ASP A 177 -4.53 -7.39 18.30
CA ASP A 177 -4.51 -7.48 19.76
C ASP A 177 -4.21 -6.14 20.46
#